data_be4bf1d54c06555f0b9bc9a567727fc3
#
_entry.id   be4bf1d54c06555f0b9bc9a567727fc3
#
_cell.length_a   1.000
_cell.length_b   1.000
_cell.length_c   1.000
_cell.angle_alpha   90.00
_cell.angle_beta   90.00
_cell.angle_gamma   90.00
#
_symmetry.space_group_name_H-M   'P 1'
#
loop_
_entity.id
_entity.type
_entity.pdbx_description
1 polymer ?
#
loop_
_entity_poly.entity_id
_entity_poly.type
_entity_poly.pdbx_seq_one_letter_code
_entity_poly.pdbx_strand_id
1 'polypeptide(L)'
;RFYTALWVFMFHLSTEYVKELDFFPFNKGYLGVDVFFVLSGFILTYVYYRSFFLEKINLKKYYNFLLRRFAKIYPLHLLTFLLIMGMLYVGKFVFNQSSIRLQNETILQNVFLIHAWNTTSEISWNFPSWSISAEWFAYLFLFVLLAFLYRLSSKLYIFTIIFVLLFFLYKWSNLSDFSMNHYTFNSLERIIPEFLLGSLLGFIKLKFNINKLYSTLLFIFAVSVFM
;
A
#
# COMPACT_ATOMS: atom_id res chain seq x y z
N ARG A 1 11.33 5.39 3.43
CA ARG A 1 10.58 4.24 3.99
C ARG A 1 10.78 4.09 5.50
N PHE A 2 11.99 4.20 6.03
CA PHE A 2 12.22 4.07 7.48
C PHE A 2 11.42 5.10 8.30
N TYR A 3 11.54 6.39 7.97
CA TYR A 3 10.78 7.46 8.67
C TYR A 3 9.26 7.27 8.59
N THR A 4 8.78 6.81 7.45
CA THR A 4 7.36 6.53 7.23
C THR A 4 6.88 5.37 8.10
N ALA A 5 7.68 4.29 8.21
CA ALA A 5 7.38 3.17 9.10
C ALA A 5 7.39 3.59 10.57
N LEU A 6 8.37 4.40 10.97
CA LEU A 6 8.43 4.97 12.32
C LEU A 6 7.20 5.84 12.62
N TRP A 7 6.74 6.62 11.65
CA TRP A 7 5.56 7.46 11.81
C TRP A 7 4.28 6.63 12.00
N VAL A 8 4.09 5.56 11.22
CA VAL A 8 2.98 4.59 11.42
C VAL A 8 3.08 3.92 12.79
N PHE A 9 4.29 3.52 13.22
CA PHE A 9 4.50 2.93 14.54
C PHE A 9 4.12 3.91 15.66
N MET A 10 4.58 5.16 15.58
CA MET A 10 4.24 6.20 16.57
C MET A 10 2.74 6.49 16.62
N PHE A 11 2.05 6.42 15.48
CA PHE A 11 0.59 6.53 15.43
C PHE A 11 -0.10 5.43 16.23
N HIS A 12 0.25 4.17 16.01
CA HIS A 12 -0.34 3.06 16.79
C HIS A 12 0.04 3.15 18.26
N LEU A 13 1.26 3.57 18.58
CA LEU A 13 1.67 3.77 19.97
C LEU A 13 0.86 4.87 20.65
N SER A 14 0.61 6.00 19.96
CA SER A 14 -0.14 7.11 20.52
C SER A 14 -1.62 6.81 20.70
N THR A 15 -2.24 6.14 19.74
CA THR A 15 -3.69 5.86 19.78
C THR A 15 -4.07 4.74 20.74
N GLU A 16 -3.21 3.71 20.87
CA GLU A 16 -3.56 2.50 21.61
C GLU A 16 -2.95 2.45 23.02
N TYR A 17 -1.76 3.03 23.22
CA TYR A 17 -1.00 2.82 24.45
C TYR A 17 -0.64 4.10 25.21
N VAL A 18 -0.30 5.19 24.51
CA VAL A 18 0.23 6.42 25.13
C VAL A 18 -0.56 7.63 24.62
N LYS A 19 -1.73 7.87 25.19
CA LYS A 19 -2.64 8.95 24.76
C LYS A 19 -2.03 10.35 24.84
N GLU A 20 -1.02 10.56 25.67
CA GLU A 20 -0.27 11.81 25.78
C GLU A 20 0.48 12.16 24.48
N LEU A 21 0.74 11.17 23.61
CA LEU A 21 1.33 11.35 22.28
C LEU A 21 0.30 11.56 21.17
N ASP A 22 -1.00 11.62 21.48
CA ASP A 22 -2.06 11.84 20.47
C ASP A 22 -2.15 13.31 20.05
N PHE A 23 -1.05 13.83 19.52
CA PHE A 23 -0.94 15.16 18.95
C PHE A 23 -0.24 15.11 17.58
N PHE A 24 -0.35 16.23 16.83
CA PHE A 24 0.38 16.36 15.56
C PHE A 24 1.91 16.31 15.80
N PRO A 25 2.69 15.55 15.00
CA PRO A 25 2.28 14.80 13.79
C PRO A 25 1.88 13.33 14.04
N PHE A 26 1.91 12.82 15.27
CA PHE A 26 1.76 11.39 15.54
C PHE A 26 0.34 10.89 15.25
N ASN A 27 -0.69 11.66 15.58
CA ASN A 27 -2.09 11.33 15.30
C ASN A 27 -2.44 11.26 13.80
N LYS A 28 -1.54 11.72 12.93
CA LYS A 28 -1.67 11.60 11.45
C LYS A 28 -0.78 10.51 10.85
N GLY A 29 -0.14 9.69 11.67
CA GLY A 29 0.80 8.66 11.19
C GLY A 29 0.17 7.58 10.31
N TYR A 30 -1.16 7.41 10.32
CA TYR A 30 -1.88 6.54 9.37
C TYR A 30 -1.63 6.93 7.91
N LEU A 31 -1.35 8.22 7.62
CA LEU A 31 -0.95 8.70 6.29
C LEU A 31 0.39 8.10 5.82
N GLY A 32 1.16 7.53 6.73
CA GLY A 32 2.39 6.84 6.38
C GLY A 32 2.15 5.65 5.44
N VAL A 33 0.99 4.99 5.52
CA VAL A 33 0.63 3.91 4.59
C VAL A 33 0.42 4.45 3.17
N ASP A 34 -0.23 5.61 3.03
CA ASP A 34 -0.44 6.28 1.74
C ASP A 34 0.90 6.63 1.10
N VAL A 35 1.82 7.18 1.89
CA VAL A 35 3.19 7.46 1.43
C VAL A 35 3.89 6.18 0.97
N PHE A 36 3.70 5.03 1.64
CA PHE A 36 4.25 3.76 1.19
C PHE A 36 3.71 3.33 -0.17
N PHE A 37 2.41 3.47 -0.41
CA PHE A 37 1.81 3.09 -1.69
C PHE A 37 2.28 4.00 -2.83
N VAL A 38 2.35 5.30 -2.60
CA VAL A 38 2.94 6.25 -3.56
C VAL A 38 4.41 5.92 -3.83
N LEU A 39 5.22 5.69 -2.79
CA LEU A 39 6.62 5.30 -2.94
C LEU A 39 6.80 3.97 -3.68
N SER A 40 5.89 3.03 -3.52
CA SER A 40 5.94 1.75 -4.24
C SER A 40 5.71 1.95 -5.73
N GLY A 41 4.71 2.73 -6.14
CA GLY A 41 4.48 3.10 -7.53
C GLY A 41 5.66 3.86 -8.14
N PHE A 42 6.19 4.85 -7.41
CA PHE A 42 7.35 5.63 -7.83
C PHE A 42 8.59 4.76 -8.05
N ILE A 43 9.00 4.00 -7.05
CA ILE A 43 10.22 3.19 -7.09
C ILE A 43 10.13 2.13 -8.17
N LEU A 44 8.98 1.46 -8.32
CA LEU A 44 8.85 0.42 -9.34
C LEU A 44 8.93 1.01 -10.75
N THR A 45 8.25 2.11 -11.00
CA THR A 45 8.32 2.78 -12.29
C THR A 45 9.74 3.27 -12.56
N TYR A 46 10.38 3.91 -11.61
CA TYR A 46 11.74 4.43 -11.78
C TYR A 46 12.78 3.32 -12.02
N VAL A 47 12.78 2.27 -11.19
CA VAL A 47 13.78 1.19 -11.25
C VAL A 47 13.56 0.26 -12.45
N TYR A 48 12.31 -0.04 -12.76
CA TYR A 48 11.97 -1.02 -13.81
C TYR A 48 11.56 -0.36 -15.14
N TYR A 49 11.72 0.98 -15.28
CA TYR A 49 11.32 1.71 -16.48
C TYR A 49 11.86 1.08 -17.76
N ARG A 50 13.18 0.86 -17.84
CA ARG A 50 13.80 0.28 -19.04
C ARG A 50 13.27 -1.11 -19.33
N SER A 51 13.24 -1.99 -18.33
CA SER A 51 12.94 -3.41 -18.53
C SER A 51 11.46 -3.73 -18.74
N PHE A 52 10.52 -2.88 -18.23
CA PHE A 52 9.09 -3.12 -18.34
C PHE A 52 8.37 -2.14 -19.26
N PHE A 53 8.76 -0.88 -19.29
CA PHE A 53 8.07 0.15 -20.08
C PHE A 53 8.64 0.27 -21.50
N LEU A 54 9.96 0.12 -21.67
CA LEU A 54 10.60 0.26 -22.98
C LEU A 54 10.80 -1.07 -23.70
N GLU A 55 11.18 -2.13 -22.99
CA GLU A 55 11.42 -3.44 -23.57
C GLU A 55 10.18 -4.34 -23.50
N LYS A 56 10.13 -5.37 -24.37
CA LYS A 56 9.06 -6.37 -24.33
C LYS A 56 9.08 -7.15 -23.02
N ILE A 57 7.93 -7.22 -22.36
CA ILE A 57 7.71 -8.05 -21.19
C ILE A 57 7.53 -9.49 -21.69
N ASN A 58 8.33 -10.41 -21.17
CA ASN A 58 8.14 -11.84 -21.34
C ASN A 58 7.82 -12.49 -19.98
N LEU A 59 7.27 -13.69 -20.01
CA LEU A 59 6.88 -14.43 -18.80
C LEU A 59 8.05 -14.60 -17.82
N LYS A 60 9.27 -14.83 -18.28
CA LYS A 60 10.46 -14.98 -17.44
C LYS A 60 10.80 -13.69 -16.69
N LYS A 61 10.72 -12.52 -17.36
CA LYS A 61 10.96 -11.21 -16.72
C LYS A 61 9.89 -10.94 -15.67
N TYR A 62 8.62 -11.21 -15.98
CA TYR A 62 7.52 -11.02 -15.05
C TYR A 62 7.64 -11.95 -13.85
N TYR A 63 7.87 -13.23 -14.06
CA TYR A 63 8.08 -14.20 -12.98
C TYR A 63 9.24 -13.79 -12.06
N ASN A 64 10.40 -13.42 -12.60
CA ASN A 64 11.54 -12.97 -11.82
C ASN A 64 11.24 -11.68 -11.03
N PHE A 65 10.45 -10.78 -11.60
CA PHE A 65 9.97 -9.59 -10.89
C PHE A 65 9.10 -10.00 -9.70
N LEU A 66 8.10 -10.85 -9.92
CA LEU A 66 7.20 -11.31 -8.85
C LEU A 66 7.96 -12.07 -7.76
N LEU A 67 8.89 -12.95 -8.11
CA LEU A 67 9.72 -13.66 -7.12
C LEU A 67 10.48 -12.71 -6.21
N ARG A 68 11.09 -11.66 -6.79
CA ARG A 68 11.81 -10.64 -5.99
C ARG A 68 10.88 -9.85 -5.06
N ARG A 69 9.64 -9.57 -5.48
CA ARG A 69 8.64 -8.90 -4.64
C ARG A 69 8.13 -9.85 -3.56
N PHE A 70 7.79 -11.06 -3.94
CA PHE A 70 7.35 -12.10 -3.02
C PHE A 70 8.40 -12.38 -1.93
N ALA A 71 9.64 -12.64 -2.32
CA ALA A 71 10.75 -12.88 -1.37
C ALA A 71 10.98 -11.71 -0.40
N LYS A 72 10.56 -10.51 -0.76
CA LYS A 72 10.70 -9.33 0.09
C LYS A 72 9.60 -9.21 1.14
N ILE A 73 8.35 -9.55 0.79
CA ILE A 73 7.19 -9.29 1.65
C ILE A 73 6.68 -10.55 2.36
N TYR A 74 6.73 -11.70 1.68
CA TYR A 74 6.05 -12.91 2.12
C TYR A 74 6.68 -13.59 3.36
N PRO A 75 8.01 -13.71 3.50
CA PRO A 75 8.60 -14.42 4.65
C PRO A 75 8.22 -13.78 5.99
N LEU A 76 8.29 -12.45 6.09
CA LEU A 76 7.92 -11.74 7.31
C LEU A 76 6.41 -11.80 7.56
N HIS A 77 5.60 -11.67 6.50
CA HIS A 77 4.15 -11.80 6.60
C HIS A 77 3.77 -13.20 7.14
N LEU A 78 4.29 -14.26 6.54
CA LEU A 78 3.98 -15.62 6.96
C LEU A 78 4.41 -15.88 8.41
N LEU A 79 5.62 -15.43 8.79
CA LEU A 79 6.11 -15.57 10.15
C LEU A 79 5.19 -14.87 11.16
N THR A 80 4.86 -13.60 10.92
CA THR A 80 3.98 -12.83 11.83
C THR A 80 2.56 -13.37 11.85
N PHE A 81 2.03 -13.82 10.72
CA PHE A 81 0.73 -14.49 10.64
C PHE A 81 0.69 -15.76 11.50
N LEU A 82 1.69 -16.64 11.36
CA LEU A 82 1.76 -17.89 12.14
C LEU A 82 1.96 -17.62 13.64
N LEU A 83 2.76 -16.63 14.01
CA LEU A 83 2.95 -16.24 15.41
C LEU A 83 1.64 -15.75 16.04
N ILE A 84 0.93 -14.83 15.38
CA ILE A 84 -0.33 -14.29 15.89
C ILE A 84 -1.39 -15.40 15.93
N MET A 85 -1.48 -16.22 14.89
CA MET A 85 -2.38 -17.36 14.86
C MET A 85 -2.10 -18.29 16.06
N GLY A 86 -0.87 -18.67 16.28
CA GLY A 86 -0.46 -19.51 17.43
C GLY A 86 -0.81 -18.87 18.77
N MET A 87 -0.54 -17.58 18.96
CA MET A 87 -0.90 -16.85 20.19
C MET A 87 -2.41 -16.85 20.45
N LEU A 88 -3.22 -16.62 19.41
CA LEU A 88 -4.69 -16.64 19.54
C LEU A 88 -5.24 -18.04 19.85
N TYR A 89 -4.68 -19.09 19.23
CA TYR A 89 -5.05 -20.48 19.57
C TYR A 89 -4.67 -20.84 21.01
N VAL A 90 -3.47 -20.50 21.47
CA VAL A 90 -3.04 -20.71 22.86
C VAL A 90 -3.93 -19.92 23.81
N GLY A 91 -4.20 -18.63 23.52
CA GLY A 91 -5.10 -17.81 24.33
C GLY A 91 -6.49 -18.45 24.48
N LYS A 92 -7.04 -18.94 23.38
CA LYS A 92 -8.39 -19.53 23.38
C LYS A 92 -8.46 -20.88 24.06
N PHE A 93 -7.56 -21.81 23.76
CA PHE A 93 -7.68 -23.22 24.19
C PHE A 93 -6.86 -23.56 25.44
N VAL A 94 -5.75 -22.87 25.69
CA VAL A 94 -4.93 -23.10 26.88
C VAL A 94 -5.36 -22.19 28.04
N PHE A 95 -5.57 -20.90 27.75
CA PHE A 95 -5.99 -19.93 28.75
C PHE A 95 -7.50 -19.73 28.85
N ASN A 96 -8.31 -20.50 28.11
CA ASN A 96 -9.77 -20.47 28.09
C ASN A 96 -10.38 -19.06 27.88
N GLN A 97 -9.73 -18.21 27.09
CA GLN A 97 -10.22 -16.88 26.78
C GLN A 97 -11.37 -16.96 25.77
N SER A 98 -12.60 -16.96 26.26
CA SER A 98 -13.83 -17.07 25.44
C SER A 98 -14.05 -15.87 24.50
N SER A 99 -13.47 -14.72 24.83
CA SER A 99 -13.54 -13.49 24.02
C SER A 99 -12.80 -13.60 22.68
N ILE A 100 -11.84 -14.52 22.56
CA ILE A 100 -11.06 -14.68 21.32
C ILE A 100 -11.92 -15.37 20.25
N ARG A 101 -12.19 -14.63 19.17
CA ARG A 101 -12.85 -15.14 17.97
C ARG A 101 -11.79 -15.55 16.93
N LEU A 102 -11.71 -16.83 16.63
CA LEU A 102 -10.86 -17.36 15.56
C LEU A 102 -11.62 -17.28 14.22
N GLN A 103 -11.00 -16.68 13.23
CA GLN A 103 -11.59 -16.50 11.89
C GLN A 103 -10.97 -17.51 10.91
N ASN A 104 -11.13 -18.82 11.19
CA ASN A 104 -10.48 -19.91 10.46
C ASN A 104 -10.81 -19.90 8.96
N GLU A 105 -11.98 -19.41 8.59
CA GLU A 105 -12.44 -19.25 7.21
C GLU A 105 -11.56 -18.30 6.38
N THR A 106 -10.79 -17.44 7.02
CA THR A 106 -9.94 -16.45 6.34
C THR A 106 -8.45 -16.85 6.27
N ILE A 107 -8.09 -18.04 6.74
CA ILE A 107 -6.69 -18.52 6.76
C ILE A 107 -6.10 -18.54 5.36
N LEU A 108 -6.82 -19.11 4.39
CA LEU A 108 -6.33 -19.20 3.01
C LEU A 108 -6.13 -17.82 2.38
N GLN A 109 -7.04 -16.90 2.62
CA GLN A 109 -6.92 -15.51 2.12
C GLN A 109 -5.68 -14.81 2.70
N ASN A 110 -5.37 -15.06 3.97
CA ASN A 110 -4.15 -14.53 4.60
C ASN A 110 -2.89 -15.20 4.04
N VAL A 111 -2.88 -16.53 3.89
CA VAL A 111 -1.75 -17.26 3.31
C VAL A 111 -1.43 -16.78 1.89
N PHE A 112 -2.46 -16.55 1.06
CA PHE A 112 -2.28 -16.07 -0.31
C PHE A 112 -2.13 -14.55 -0.45
N LEU A 113 -2.14 -13.80 0.68
CA LEU A 113 -2.09 -12.33 0.68
C LEU A 113 -3.21 -11.66 -0.13
N ILE A 114 -4.41 -12.23 -0.10
CA ILE A 114 -5.59 -11.70 -0.80
C ILE A 114 -6.69 -11.22 0.16
N HIS A 115 -6.46 -11.30 1.48
CA HIS A 115 -7.43 -10.95 2.51
C HIS A 115 -7.90 -9.49 2.49
N ALA A 116 -7.11 -8.59 1.90
CA ALA A 116 -7.49 -7.19 1.72
C ALA A 116 -8.03 -6.86 0.31
N TRP A 117 -8.43 -7.87 -0.49
CA TRP A 117 -8.97 -7.67 -1.84
C TRP A 117 -10.50 -7.78 -1.89
N ASN A 118 -11.18 -7.38 -0.81
CA ASN A 118 -12.62 -7.58 -0.59
C ASN A 118 -13.02 -9.07 -0.60
N THR A 119 -12.09 -9.96 -0.23
CA THR A 119 -12.32 -11.41 -0.14
C THR A 119 -12.74 -11.86 1.25
N THR A 120 -12.67 -10.97 2.23
CA THR A 120 -13.10 -11.18 3.61
C THR A 120 -13.98 -10.01 4.06
N SER A 121 -14.94 -10.27 4.92
CA SER A 121 -15.83 -9.23 5.49
C SER A 121 -15.13 -8.35 6.51
N GLU A 122 -14.09 -8.88 7.17
CA GLU A 122 -13.30 -8.19 8.20
C GLU A 122 -11.81 -8.50 8.01
N ILE A 123 -10.96 -7.58 8.46
CA ILE A 123 -9.52 -7.84 8.53
C ILE A 123 -9.29 -8.76 9.73
N SER A 124 -8.65 -9.90 9.45
CA SER A 124 -8.45 -10.97 10.40
C SER A 124 -6.98 -11.20 10.72
N TRP A 125 -6.71 -11.82 11.85
CA TRP A 125 -5.40 -12.24 12.32
C TRP A 125 -4.41 -11.06 12.48
N ASN A 126 -3.54 -10.84 11.51
CA ASN A 126 -2.52 -9.79 11.54
C ASN A 126 -3.06 -8.52 10.89
N PHE A 127 -3.72 -7.65 11.65
CA PHE A 127 -4.34 -6.42 11.15
C PHE A 127 -3.40 -5.57 10.25
N PRO A 128 -2.15 -5.24 10.61
CA PRO A 128 -1.28 -4.42 9.76
C PRO A 128 -0.97 -5.01 8.39
N SER A 129 -1.18 -6.32 8.19
CA SER A 129 -0.86 -7.00 6.93
C SER A 129 -1.79 -6.66 5.76
N TRP A 130 -2.90 -5.94 6.01
CA TRP A 130 -3.78 -5.48 4.94
C TRP A 130 -3.03 -4.64 3.89
N SER A 131 -2.11 -3.80 4.33
CA SER A 131 -1.32 -2.96 3.43
C SER A 131 -0.38 -3.76 2.53
N ILE A 132 0.20 -4.86 3.07
CA ILE A 132 1.04 -5.79 2.30
C ILE A 132 0.20 -6.57 1.28
N SER A 133 -1.01 -6.96 1.65
CA SER A 133 -1.96 -7.62 0.73
C SER A 133 -2.35 -6.68 -0.41
N ALA A 134 -2.63 -5.41 -0.12
CA ALA A 134 -2.89 -4.39 -1.15
C ALA A 134 -1.66 -4.16 -2.05
N GLU A 135 -0.45 -4.07 -1.47
CA GLU A 135 0.79 -3.92 -2.22
C GLU A 135 1.04 -5.12 -3.15
N TRP A 136 0.68 -6.34 -2.72
CA TRP A 136 0.75 -7.54 -3.54
C TRP A 136 -0.16 -7.45 -4.77
N PHE A 137 -1.39 -6.93 -4.61
CA PHE A 137 -2.28 -6.64 -5.74
C PHE A 137 -1.64 -5.69 -6.76
N ALA A 138 -1.03 -4.61 -6.27
CA ALA A 138 -0.39 -3.63 -7.14
C ALA A 138 0.79 -4.24 -7.92
N TYR A 139 1.54 -5.17 -7.33
CA TYR A 139 2.64 -5.88 -8.00
C TYR A 139 2.15 -6.85 -9.07
N LEU A 140 1.07 -7.58 -8.77
CA LEU A 140 0.51 -8.54 -9.71
C LEU A 140 -0.17 -7.87 -10.91
N PHE A 141 -0.94 -6.82 -10.66
CA PHE A 141 -1.84 -6.30 -11.69
C PHE A 141 -1.51 -4.87 -12.12
N LEU A 142 -1.44 -3.92 -11.17
CA LEU A 142 -1.35 -2.50 -11.54
C LEU A 142 -0.05 -2.18 -12.26
N PHE A 143 1.09 -2.64 -11.76
CA PHE A 143 2.39 -2.33 -12.34
C PHE A 143 2.53 -2.83 -13.77
N VAL A 144 2.09 -4.05 -14.04
CA VAL A 144 2.17 -4.66 -15.37
C VAL A 144 1.17 -4.01 -16.32
N LEU A 145 -0.05 -3.71 -15.85
CA LEU A 145 -1.03 -2.98 -16.64
C LEU A 145 -0.50 -1.60 -17.07
N LEU A 146 0.10 -0.86 -16.13
CA LEU A 146 0.69 0.45 -16.43
C LEU A 146 1.83 0.36 -17.46
N ALA A 147 2.70 -0.62 -17.31
CA ALA A 147 3.78 -0.86 -18.27
C ALA A 147 3.23 -1.24 -19.65
N PHE A 148 2.17 -2.02 -19.72
CA PHE A 148 1.48 -2.36 -20.96
C PHE A 148 0.85 -1.13 -21.62
N LEU A 149 0.09 -0.34 -20.87
CA LEU A 149 -0.54 0.90 -21.36
C LEU A 149 0.50 1.89 -21.90
N TYR A 150 1.61 2.07 -21.19
CA TYR A 150 2.70 2.94 -21.64
C TYR A 150 3.30 2.48 -22.99
N ARG A 151 3.45 1.17 -23.19
CA ARG A 151 3.98 0.60 -24.41
C ARG A 151 3.03 0.70 -25.59
N LEU A 152 1.73 0.71 -25.35
CA LEU A 152 0.75 1.04 -26.39
C LEU A 152 0.83 2.52 -26.76
N SER A 153 0.82 3.40 -25.75
CA SER A 153 0.97 4.83 -25.94
C SER A 153 1.27 5.51 -24.61
N SER A 154 2.31 6.36 -24.57
CA SER A 154 2.59 7.20 -23.39
C SER A 154 1.45 8.16 -23.06
N LYS A 155 0.70 8.61 -24.07
CA LYS A 155 -0.49 9.45 -23.88
C LYS A 155 -1.62 8.65 -23.19
N LEU A 156 -1.85 7.41 -23.63
CA LEU A 156 -2.84 6.52 -23.02
C LEU A 156 -2.51 6.24 -21.55
N TYR A 157 -1.24 5.96 -21.24
CA TYR A 157 -0.76 5.79 -19.86
C TYR A 157 -1.08 7.00 -18.99
N ILE A 158 -0.72 8.21 -19.43
CA ILE A 158 -0.95 9.45 -18.68
C ILE A 158 -2.46 9.70 -18.53
N PHE A 159 -3.22 9.57 -19.63
CA PHE A 159 -4.67 9.78 -19.62
C PHE A 159 -5.36 8.81 -18.64
N THR A 160 -5.00 7.53 -18.66
CA THR A 160 -5.59 6.54 -17.75
C THR A 160 -5.30 6.89 -16.30
N ILE A 161 -4.06 7.29 -15.97
CA ILE A 161 -3.72 7.68 -14.59
C ILE A 161 -4.54 8.90 -14.17
N ILE A 162 -4.56 9.96 -14.98
CA ILE A 162 -5.31 11.18 -14.66
C ILE A 162 -6.81 10.87 -14.51
N PHE A 163 -7.38 10.09 -15.41
CA PHE A 163 -8.79 9.69 -15.34
C PHE A 163 -9.11 8.95 -14.05
N VAL A 164 -8.29 7.96 -13.67
CA VAL A 164 -8.49 7.19 -12.43
C VAL A 164 -8.33 8.09 -11.20
N LEU A 165 -7.33 8.98 -11.18
CA LEU A 165 -7.14 9.91 -10.06
C LEU A 165 -8.34 10.85 -9.90
N LEU A 166 -8.84 11.42 -10.99
CA LEU A 166 -10.05 12.28 -10.98
C LEU A 166 -11.30 11.52 -10.55
N PHE A 167 -11.45 10.26 -11.01
CA PHE A 167 -12.55 9.39 -10.58
C PHE A 167 -12.54 9.15 -9.07
N PHE A 168 -11.38 8.83 -8.48
CA PHE A 168 -11.28 8.63 -7.04
C PHE A 168 -11.45 9.93 -6.25
N LEU A 169 -10.93 11.06 -6.73
CA LEU A 169 -11.18 12.36 -6.12
C LEU A 169 -12.68 12.69 -6.10
N TYR A 170 -13.36 12.47 -7.22
CA TYR A 170 -14.83 12.65 -7.29
C TYR A 170 -15.56 11.70 -6.34
N LYS A 171 -15.18 10.42 -6.31
CA LYS A 171 -15.76 9.44 -5.39
C LYS A 171 -15.59 9.87 -3.94
N TRP A 172 -14.38 10.27 -3.54
CA TRP A 172 -14.10 10.69 -2.17
C TRP A 172 -14.77 11.99 -1.77
N SER A 173 -14.93 12.95 -2.68
CA SER A 173 -15.64 14.21 -2.40
C SER A 173 -17.13 14.00 -2.09
N ASN A 174 -17.72 12.88 -2.54
CA ASN A 174 -19.14 12.56 -2.29
C ASN A 174 -19.36 11.63 -1.08
N LEU A 175 -18.31 11.22 -0.36
CA LEU A 175 -18.44 10.42 0.87
C LEU A 175 -18.70 11.37 2.04
N SER A 176 -19.90 11.29 2.65
CA SER A 176 -20.30 12.10 3.81
C SER A 176 -19.55 11.75 5.08
N ASP A 177 -19.05 10.53 5.20
CA ASP A 177 -18.30 10.03 6.36
C ASP A 177 -16.97 9.42 5.94
N PHE A 178 -15.94 10.26 5.97
CA PHE A 178 -14.56 9.86 5.72
C PHE A 178 -13.97 9.28 7.02
N SER A 179 -14.47 8.13 7.47
CA SER A 179 -13.95 7.48 8.68
C SER A 179 -12.77 6.55 8.36
N MET A 180 -11.80 6.46 9.27
CA MET A 180 -10.64 5.56 9.13
C MET A 180 -11.04 4.09 8.97
N ASN A 181 -12.17 3.67 9.53
CA ASN A 181 -12.70 2.31 9.39
C ASN A 181 -13.10 1.99 7.96
N HIS A 182 -13.49 2.98 7.17
CA HIS A 182 -13.79 2.81 5.75
C HIS A 182 -12.54 2.47 4.91
N TYR A 183 -11.37 2.93 5.33
CA TYR A 183 -10.11 2.71 4.61
C TYR A 183 -9.57 1.28 4.69
N THR A 184 -9.82 0.58 5.77
CA THR A 184 -9.33 -0.79 5.95
C THR A 184 -10.13 -1.78 5.12
N PHE A 185 -11.42 -1.54 4.90
CA PHE A 185 -12.28 -2.38 4.06
C PHE A 185 -12.04 -2.19 2.56
N ASN A 186 -11.66 -0.97 2.15
CA ASN A 186 -11.46 -0.62 0.74
C ASN A 186 -9.97 -0.41 0.41
N SER A 187 -9.11 -1.32 0.86
CA SER A 187 -7.67 -1.23 0.65
C SER A 187 -7.27 -1.09 -0.82
N LEU A 188 -8.03 -1.69 -1.75
CA LEU A 188 -7.83 -1.53 -3.19
C LEU A 188 -8.17 -0.11 -3.66
N GLU A 189 -9.23 0.48 -3.14
CA GLU A 189 -9.62 1.86 -3.47
C GLU A 189 -8.58 2.88 -2.99
N ARG A 190 -7.80 2.53 -1.99
CA ARG A 190 -6.70 3.34 -1.46
C ARG A 190 -5.43 3.15 -2.28
N ILE A 191 -4.99 1.91 -2.49
CA ILE A 191 -3.72 1.66 -3.17
C ILE A 191 -3.77 2.01 -4.66
N ILE A 192 -4.90 1.83 -5.33
CA ILE A 192 -4.98 2.10 -6.77
C ILE A 192 -4.59 3.54 -7.10
N PRO A 193 -5.26 4.59 -6.60
CA PRO A 193 -4.89 5.96 -6.93
C PRO A 193 -3.50 6.35 -6.43
N GLU A 194 -3.10 5.90 -5.26
CA GLU A 194 -1.82 6.24 -4.65
C GLU A 194 -0.63 5.61 -5.41
N PHE A 195 -0.76 4.35 -5.79
CA PHE A 195 0.24 3.67 -6.62
C PHE A 195 0.35 4.31 -8.01
N LEU A 196 -0.78 4.67 -8.62
CA LEU A 196 -0.84 5.37 -9.90
C LEU A 196 -0.18 6.75 -9.83
N LEU A 197 -0.48 7.52 -8.78
CA LEU A 197 0.19 8.80 -8.52
C LEU A 197 1.69 8.62 -8.40
N GLY A 198 2.14 7.64 -7.63
CA GLY A 198 3.55 7.29 -7.49
C GLY A 198 4.20 6.93 -8.83
N SER A 199 3.51 6.13 -9.66
CA SER A 199 3.99 5.76 -10.99
C SER A 199 4.13 6.98 -11.91
N LEU A 200 3.17 7.91 -11.87
CA LEU A 200 3.24 9.15 -12.62
C LEU A 200 4.43 10.03 -12.18
N LEU A 201 4.63 10.17 -10.87
CA LEU A 201 5.79 10.90 -10.31
C LEU A 201 7.12 10.27 -10.73
N GLY A 202 7.21 8.95 -10.73
CA GLY A 202 8.38 8.21 -11.22
C GLY A 202 8.65 8.47 -12.70
N PHE A 203 7.61 8.49 -13.52
CA PHE A 203 7.70 8.84 -14.94
C PHE A 203 8.14 10.30 -15.17
N ILE A 204 7.55 11.24 -14.43
CA ILE A 204 7.95 12.66 -14.49
C ILE A 204 9.43 12.82 -14.14
N LYS A 205 9.91 12.15 -13.08
CA LYS A 205 11.33 12.18 -12.69
C LYS A 205 12.26 11.66 -13.79
N LEU A 206 11.83 10.66 -14.56
CA LEU A 206 12.61 10.09 -15.68
C LEU A 206 12.64 10.99 -16.91
N LYS A 207 11.56 11.71 -17.18
CA LYS A 207 11.43 12.58 -18.36
C LYS A 207 11.97 13.99 -18.14
N PHE A 208 11.79 14.50 -16.94
CA PHE A 208 12.22 15.85 -16.58
C PHE A 208 13.38 15.76 -15.58
N ASN A 209 14.50 16.37 -15.91
CA ASN A 209 15.64 16.43 -15.00
C ASN A 209 15.33 17.41 -13.85
N ILE A 210 14.46 16.97 -12.93
CA ILE A 210 14.03 17.80 -11.80
C ILE A 210 15.25 18.06 -10.92
N ASN A 211 15.67 19.31 -10.85
CA ASN A 211 16.78 19.76 -10.02
C ASN A 211 16.47 19.51 -8.53
N LYS A 212 17.50 19.25 -7.73
CA LYS A 212 17.40 19.02 -6.28
C LYS A 212 16.64 20.17 -5.57
N LEU A 213 16.83 21.39 -6.01
CA LEU A 213 16.13 22.57 -5.48
C LEU A 213 14.61 22.45 -5.62
N TYR A 214 14.11 22.11 -6.82
CA TYR A 214 12.67 21.96 -7.05
C TYR A 214 12.07 20.80 -6.26
N SER A 215 12.80 19.68 -6.10
CA SER A 215 12.32 18.58 -5.28
C SER A 215 12.23 18.94 -3.79
N THR A 216 13.16 19.76 -3.29
CA THR A 216 13.13 20.26 -1.91
C THR A 216 12.00 21.25 -1.69
N LEU A 217 11.77 22.18 -2.64
CA LEU A 217 10.65 23.13 -2.57
C LEU A 217 9.30 22.42 -2.60
N LEU A 218 9.13 21.41 -3.46
CA LEU A 218 7.92 20.57 -3.50
C LEU A 218 7.71 19.80 -2.20
N PHE A 219 8.77 19.31 -1.59
CA PHE A 219 8.70 18.64 -0.30
C PHE A 219 8.26 19.60 0.81
N ILE A 220 8.86 20.80 0.89
CA ILE A 220 8.48 21.83 1.87
C ILE A 220 7.03 22.24 1.67
N PHE A 221 6.60 22.47 0.43
CA PHE A 221 5.20 22.78 0.11
C PHE A 221 4.25 21.67 0.53
N ALA A 222 4.56 20.40 0.21
CA ALA A 222 3.75 19.27 0.63
C ALA A 222 3.61 19.20 2.16
N VAL A 223 4.71 19.38 2.91
CA VAL A 223 4.68 19.43 4.38
C VAL A 223 3.81 20.57 4.88
N SER A 224 3.90 21.77 4.30
CA SER A 224 3.12 22.95 4.72
C SER A 224 1.61 22.81 4.47
N VAL A 225 1.20 21.99 3.50
CA VAL A 225 -0.23 21.71 3.24
C VAL A 225 -0.81 20.74 4.28
N PHE A 226 0.02 19.91 4.90
CA PHE A 226 -0.41 18.94 5.93
C PHE A 226 -0.24 19.46 7.37
N MET A 227 0.38 20.61 7.55
CA MET A 227 0.45 21.33 8.85
C MET A 227 -0.75 22.25 9.03
#